data_183378f88e2f654be185ef54b334359f
#
_entry.id   183378f88e2f654be185ef54b334359f
#
_cell.length_a   1.000
_cell.length_b   1.000
_cell.length_c   1.000
_cell.angle_alpha   90.00
_cell.angle_beta   90.00
_cell.angle_gamma   90.00
#
_symmetry.space_group_name_H-M   'P 1'
#
loop_
_entity.id
_entity.type
_entity.pdbx_description
1 polymer ?
#
loop_
_entity_poly.entity_id
_entity_poly.type
_entity_poly.pdbx_seq_one_letter_code
_entity_poly.pdbx_strand_id
1 'polypeptide(L)'
;MSFKSWLALLGLSASAFIFNTSEFIPIGLLTHIASDFSITEAHAGMLISVYAWVVMLLSLPLMILVSRMEMRRLMLGLVGLFAAFQVMSSLSNSYGMLMVSRIGVACSHSVFWAIVSPMAARMVSERHRSIALSLVATGSSIAMVFGMPIGRAIGLHIGWRMTFLSIGITAALIFIYMFFTLPVLPSRGRFSVKKVPALFKNKPLMGIFILTIFFATSYYTCYSYIEPFMKDIVLMPNSLITTSLMIFGCAGIIGSLLFSKFYAEHRYKFNTTIFLLLTSCMLLLLPLSFSAAAVIGLLVIWGIVSTAFNISMQSEIISHTTQESTSVAMSIFSGIFNFGIGTGAFIGGQVCTHLSISKIGIVGGALSIFALAYWCLFFQKYLKKAYQAI
;
A
#
# COMPACT_ATOMS: atom_id res chain seq x y z
N MET A 1 -16.66 -24.46 8.09
CA MET A 1 -16.43 -23.98 6.70
C MET A 1 -16.36 -25.17 5.76
N SER A 2 -16.97 -25.09 4.56
CA SER A 2 -16.84 -26.17 3.56
C SER A 2 -15.44 -26.16 2.93
N PHE A 3 -15.00 -27.31 2.43
CA PHE A 3 -13.71 -27.41 1.70
C PHE A 3 -13.68 -26.49 0.46
N LYS A 4 -14.80 -26.37 -0.25
CA LYS A 4 -14.94 -25.46 -1.39
C LYS A 4 -14.73 -23.99 -1.00
N SER A 5 -15.27 -23.56 0.16
CA SER A 5 -15.06 -22.19 0.66
C SER A 5 -13.59 -21.94 1.01
N TRP A 6 -12.88 -22.92 1.57
CA TRP A 6 -11.44 -22.82 1.84
C TRP A 6 -10.64 -22.63 0.56
N LEU A 7 -10.89 -23.43 -0.47
CA LEU A 7 -10.22 -23.29 -1.77
C LEU A 7 -10.46 -21.91 -2.39
N ALA A 8 -11.71 -21.42 -2.39
CA ALA A 8 -12.03 -20.10 -2.92
C ALA A 8 -11.31 -18.98 -2.15
N LEU A 9 -11.25 -19.05 -0.81
CA LEU A 9 -10.55 -18.07 0.02
C LEU A 9 -9.04 -18.09 -0.17
N LEU A 10 -8.43 -19.25 -0.38
CA LEU A 10 -7.01 -19.35 -0.74
C LEU A 10 -6.72 -18.64 -2.06
N GLY A 11 -7.59 -18.76 -3.06
CA GLY A 11 -7.48 -18.01 -4.31
C GLY A 11 -7.54 -16.50 -4.11
N LEU A 12 -8.46 -16.01 -3.27
CA LEU A 12 -8.53 -14.57 -2.94
C LEU A 12 -7.29 -14.10 -2.16
N SER A 13 -6.78 -14.89 -1.21
CA SER A 13 -5.58 -14.58 -0.44
C SER A 13 -4.34 -14.52 -1.36
N ALA A 14 -4.19 -15.48 -2.27
CA ALA A 14 -3.12 -15.49 -3.26
C ALA A 14 -3.23 -14.29 -4.22
N SER A 15 -4.45 -13.90 -4.61
CA SER A 15 -4.66 -12.68 -5.39
C SER A 15 -4.25 -11.44 -4.61
N ALA A 16 -4.61 -11.31 -3.33
CA ALA A 16 -4.18 -10.19 -2.50
C ALA A 16 -2.65 -10.12 -2.37
N PHE A 17 -1.99 -11.28 -2.26
CA PHE A 17 -0.52 -11.37 -2.25
C PHE A 17 0.09 -10.77 -3.54
N ILE A 18 -0.35 -11.22 -4.73
CA ILE A 18 0.29 -10.75 -5.96
C ILE A 18 -0.06 -9.31 -6.33
N PHE A 19 -1.28 -8.83 -6.01
CA PHE A 19 -1.65 -7.44 -6.24
C PHE A 19 -0.78 -6.50 -5.40
N ASN A 20 -0.61 -6.77 -4.10
CA ASN A 20 0.28 -6.00 -3.24
C ASN A 20 1.75 -6.10 -3.66
N THR A 21 2.23 -7.30 -3.99
CA THR A 21 3.60 -7.50 -4.48
C THR A 21 3.87 -6.63 -5.70
N SER A 22 2.97 -6.65 -6.69
CA SER A 22 3.10 -5.87 -7.92
C SER A 22 3.12 -4.36 -7.69
N GLU A 23 2.37 -3.86 -6.71
CA GLU A 23 2.31 -2.43 -6.39
C GLU A 23 3.69 -1.88 -6.03
N PHE A 24 4.42 -2.59 -5.16
CA PHE A 24 5.69 -2.11 -4.58
C PHE A 24 6.96 -2.59 -5.30
N ILE A 25 6.86 -3.51 -6.27
CA ILE A 25 8.00 -4.00 -7.04
C ILE A 25 8.85 -2.89 -7.68
N PRO A 26 8.27 -1.83 -8.29
CA PRO A 26 9.09 -0.77 -8.88
C PRO A 26 10.02 -0.07 -7.88
N ILE A 27 9.64 0.02 -6.60
CA ILE A 27 10.48 0.60 -5.55
C ILE A 27 11.78 -0.19 -5.37
N GLY A 28 11.69 -1.53 -5.37
CA GLY A 28 12.84 -2.42 -5.18
C GLY A 28 13.72 -2.58 -6.43
N LEU A 29 13.25 -2.14 -7.59
CA LEU A 29 13.94 -2.30 -8.89
C LEU A 29 14.16 -0.97 -9.61
N LEU A 30 14.02 0.15 -8.90
CA LEU A 30 13.97 1.48 -9.49
C LEU A 30 15.23 1.80 -10.31
N THR A 31 16.42 1.60 -9.74
CA THR A 31 17.72 1.80 -10.42
C THR A 31 17.88 0.91 -11.65
N HIS A 32 17.41 -0.35 -11.59
CA HIS A 32 17.56 -1.28 -12.72
C HIS A 32 16.64 -0.91 -13.89
N ILE A 33 15.41 -0.47 -13.60
CA ILE A 33 14.48 0.04 -14.61
C ILE A 33 15.01 1.33 -15.24
N ALA A 34 15.51 2.25 -14.40
CA ALA A 34 16.08 3.52 -14.86
C ALA A 34 17.29 3.29 -15.78
N SER A 35 18.21 2.43 -15.37
CA SER A 35 19.41 2.08 -16.16
C SER A 35 19.06 1.43 -17.51
N ASP A 36 18.10 0.50 -17.52
CA ASP A 36 17.72 -0.24 -18.74
C ASP A 36 17.10 0.66 -19.82
N PHE A 37 16.31 1.67 -19.40
CA PHE A 37 15.75 2.66 -20.32
C PHE A 37 16.62 3.92 -20.47
N SER A 38 17.80 3.99 -19.86
CA SER A 38 18.69 5.17 -19.89
C SER A 38 17.98 6.46 -19.44
N ILE A 39 17.17 6.37 -18.39
CA ILE A 39 16.44 7.48 -17.76
C ILE A 39 16.90 7.69 -16.31
N THR A 40 16.52 8.82 -15.71
CA THR A 40 16.79 9.07 -14.29
C THR A 40 15.90 8.23 -13.37
N GLU A 41 16.33 7.94 -12.12
CA GLU A 41 15.46 7.31 -11.12
C GLU A 41 14.20 8.14 -10.83
N ALA A 42 14.31 9.45 -10.90
CA ALA A 42 13.16 10.35 -10.76
C ALA A 42 12.11 10.11 -11.85
N HIS A 43 12.54 9.92 -13.09
CA HIS A 43 11.66 9.60 -14.20
C HIS A 43 11.07 8.17 -14.04
N ALA A 44 11.90 7.20 -13.67
CA ALA A 44 11.43 5.85 -13.36
C ALA A 44 10.43 5.84 -12.19
N GLY A 45 10.60 6.69 -11.18
CA GLY A 45 9.71 6.87 -10.05
C GLY A 45 8.28 7.32 -10.42
N MET A 46 8.11 7.93 -11.61
CA MET A 46 6.77 8.25 -12.12
C MET A 46 5.90 7.00 -12.33
N LEU A 47 6.49 5.81 -12.48
CA LEU A 47 5.73 4.55 -12.48
C LEU A 47 4.95 4.32 -11.19
N ILE A 48 5.51 4.76 -10.05
CA ILE A 48 4.88 4.67 -8.73
C ILE A 48 3.82 5.77 -8.59
N SER A 49 4.17 7.01 -8.97
CA SER A 49 3.29 8.17 -8.83
C SER A 49 2.03 8.02 -9.68
N VAL A 50 2.20 7.75 -10.97
CA VAL A 50 1.07 7.61 -11.92
C VAL A 50 0.19 6.42 -11.53
N TYR A 51 0.79 5.28 -11.17
CA TYR A 51 0.05 4.11 -10.70
C TYR A 51 -0.87 4.49 -9.52
N ALA A 52 -0.33 5.10 -8.49
CA ALA A 52 -1.08 5.45 -7.28
C ALA A 52 -2.17 6.51 -7.56
N TRP A 53 -1.89 7.51 -8.40
CA TRP A 53 -2.89 8.50 -8.81
C TRP A 53 -4.01 7.88 -9.65
N VAL A 54 -3.70 6.94 -10.53
CA VAL A 54 -4.70 6.19 -11.29
C VAL A 54 -5.58 5.37 -10.35
N VAL A 55 -5.00 4.66 -9.37
CA VAL A 55 -5.76 3.93 -8.35
C VAL A 55 -6.68 4.87 -7.59
N MET A 56 -6.18 6.02 -7.11
CA MET A 56 -6.98 7.02 -6.41
C MET A 56 -8.15 7.54 -7.26
N LEU A 57 -7.85 8.00 -8.47
CA LEU A 57 -8.83 8.65 -9.34
C LEU A 57 -9.89 7.68 -9.87
N LEU A 58 -9.50 6.44 -10.17
CA LEU A 58 -10.36 5.47 -10.84
C LEU A 58 -11.07 4.50 -9.90
N SER A 59 -10.69 4.40 -8.62
CA SER A 59 -11.33 3.48 -7.66
C SER A 59 -12.85 3.67 -7.60
N LEU A 60 -13.32 4.90 -7.40
CA LEU A 60 -14.74 5.17 -7.30
C LEU A 60 -15.47 5.10 -8.66
N PRO A 61 -15.00 5.74 -9.74
CA PRO A 61 -15.63 5.64 -11.06
C PRO A 61 -15.75 4.22 -11.59
N LEU A 62 -14.64 3.45 -11.55
CA LEU A 62 -14.66 2.08 -12.04
C LEU A 62 -15.55 1.18 -11.16
N MET A 63 -15.53 1.36 -9.83
CA MET A 63 -16.41 0.58 -8.94
C MET A 63 -17.89 0.85 -9.23
N ILE A 64 -18.27 2.10 -9.54
CA ILE A 64 -19.65 2.44 -9.95
C ILE A 64 -20.00 1.74 -11.26
N LEU A 65 -19.10 1.80 -12.26
CA LEU A 65 -19.31 1.21 -13.58
C LEU A 65 -19.56 -0.30 -13.49
N VAL A 66 -18.74 -1.02 -12.68
CA VAL A 66 -18.82 -2.49 -12.56
C VAL A 66 -19.74 -2.99 -11.44
N SER A 67 -20.38 -2.09 -10.67
CA SER A 67 -21.16 -2.44 -9.49
C SER A 67 -22.34 -3.40 -9.75
N ARG A 68 -22.83 -3.47 -10.98
CA ARG A 68 -23.92 -4.37 -11.42
C ARG A 68 -23.43 -5.74 -11.87
N MET A 69 -22.13 -5.91 -12.06
CA MET A 69 -21.57 -7.19 -12.51
C MET A 69 -21.66 -8.24 -11.42
N GLU A 70 -21.81 -9.48 -11.82
CA GLU A 70 -21.72 -10.64 -10.93
C GLU A 70 -20.27 -10.73 -10.38
N MET A 71 -20.15 -10.92 -9.04
CA MET A 71 -18.84 -10.76 -8.36
C MET A 71 -17.77 -11.75 -8.82
N ARG A 72 -18.14 -13.00 -9.17
CA ARG A 72 -17.19 -13.98 -9.70
C ARG A 72 -16.65 -13.54 -11.06
N ARG A 73 -17.53 -13.12 -11.98
CA ARG A 73 -17.11 -12.63 -13.32
C ARG A 73 -16.24 -11.40 -13.20
N LEU A 74 -16.60 -10.49 -12.30
CA LEU A 74 -15.82 -9.29 -12.03
C LEU A 74 -14.43 -9.64 -11.49
N MET A 75 -14.34 -10.50 -10.47
CA MET A 75 -13.06 -10.90 -9.87
C MET A 75 -12.15 -11.60 -10.90
N LEU A 76 -12.70 -12.55 -11.67
CA LEU A 76 -11.97 -13.22 -12.74
C LEU A 76 -11.50 -12.23 -13.81
N GLY A 77 -12.36 -11.30 -14.24
CA GLY A 77 -12.00 -10.25 -15.18
C GLY A 77 -10.85 -9.37 -14.68
N LEU A 78 -10.87 -8.99 -13.39
CA LEU A 78 -9.80 -8.18 -12.77
C LEU A 78 -8.46 -8.93 -12.70
N VAL A 79 -8.48 -10.20 -12.27
CA VAL A 79 -7.25 -11.01 -12.17
C VAL A 79 -6.71 -11.34 -13.59
N GLY A 80 -7.58 -11.62 -14.56
CA GLY A 80 -7.19 -11.83 -15.95
C GLY A 80 -6.59 -10.57 -16.59
N LEU A 81 -7.23 -9.41 -16.39
CA LEU A 81 -6.71 -8.12 -16.87
C LEU A 81 -5.37 -7.77 -16.22
N PHE A 82 -5.26 -7.98 -14.89
CA PHE A 82 -4.00 -7.84 -14.17
C PHE A 82 -2.90 -8.72 -14.76
N ALA A 83 -3.16 -10.01 -14.99
CA ALA A 83 -2.21 -10.94 -15.58
C ALA A 83 -1.75 -10.46 -16.97
N ALA A 84 -2.68 -10.05 -17.83
CA ALA A 84 -2.37 -9.56 -19.17
C ALA A 84 -1.46 -8.32 -19.14
N PHE A 85 -1.75 -7.34 -18.29
CA PHE A 85 -0.91 -6.15 -18.16
C PHE A 85 0.43 -6.42 -17.48
N GLN A 86 0.55 -7.41 -16.59
CA GLN A 86 1.84 -7.85 -16.06
C GLN A 86 2.72 -8.48 -17.14
N VAL A 87 2.14 -9.32 -17.99
CA VAL A 87 2.85 -9.87 -19.18
C VAL A 87 3.24 -8.72 -20.11
N MET A 88 2.35 -7.77 -20.38
CA MET A 88 2.68 -6.57 -21.18
C MET A 88 3.83 -5.77 -20.54
N SER A 89 3.89 -5.64 -19.21
CA SER A 89 5.00 -5.00 -18.49
C SER A 89 6.32 -5.71 -18.77
N SER A 90 6.33 -7.04 -18.77
CA SER A 90 7.53 -7.84 -19.03
C SER A 90 8.03 -7.72 -20.49
N LEU A 91 7.13 -7.51 -21.44
CA LEU A 91 7.43 -7.35 -22.85
C LEU A 91 7.74 -5.90 -23.26
N SER A 92 7.82 -4.98 -22.29
CA SER A 92 8.00 -3.56 -22.57
C SER A 92 9.39 -3.26 -23.14
N ASN A 93 9.43 -2.76 -24.37
CA ASN A 93 10.64 -2.31 -25.06
C ASN A 93 10.86 -0.79 -24.92
N SER A 94 9.92 -0.07 -24.34
CA SER A 94 10.02 1.36 -24.06
C SER A 94 9.38 1.69 -22.70
N TYR A 95 9.86 2.78 -22.11
CA TYR A 95 9.29 3.29 -20.86
C TYR A 95 7.79 3.65 -20.98
N GLY A 96 7.38 4.20 -22.15
CA GLY A 96 5.98 4.50 -22.42
C GLY A 96 5.09 3.24 -22.42
N MET A 97 5.55 2.14 -23.00
CA MET A 97 4.82 0.87 -22.99
C MET A 97 4.73 0.32 -21.55
N LEU A 98 5.81 0.40 -20.77
CA LEU A 98 5.79 0.04 -19.34
C LEU A 98 4.79 0.90 -18.56
N MET A 99 4.78 2.21 -18.79
CA MET A 99 3.83 3.13 -18.14
C MET A 99 2.37 2.76 -18.44
N VAL A 100 2.04 2.53 -19.72
CA VAL A 100 0.69 2.12 -20.14
C VAL A 100 0.28 0.80 -19.48
N SER A 101 1.19 -0.18 -19.45
CA SER A 101 0.91 -1.45 -18.79
C SER A 101 0.68 -1.28 -17.28
N ARG A 102 1.45 -0.42 -16.61
CA ARG A 102 1.26 -0.10 -15.19
C ARG A 102 -0.06 0.61 -14.91
N ILE A 103 -0.51 1.49 -15.80
CA ILE A 103 -1.86 2.10 -15.74
C ILE A 103 -2.94 1.02 -15.82
N GLY A 104 -2.81 0.05 -16.73
CA GLY A 104 -3.74 -1.07 -16.83
C GLY A 104 -3.78 -1.95 -15.58
N VAL A 105 -2.61 -2.23 -14.98
CA VAL A 105 -2.52 -2.90 -13.67
C VAL A 105 -3.23 -2.08 -12.59
N ALA A 106 -3.02 -0.76 -12.55
CA ALA A 106 -3.65 0.14 -11.58
C ALA A 106 -5.19 0.16 -11.69
N CYS A 107 -5.73 0.10 -12.91
CA CYS A 107 -7.18 -0.01 -13.14
C CYS A 107 -7.75 -1.29 -12.51
N SER A 108 -7.08 -2.43 -12.67
CA SER A 108 -7.49 -3.69 -12.04
C SER A 108 -7.39 -3.61 -10.52
N HIS A 109 -6.29 -3.06 -10.01
CA HIS A 109 -6.02 -2.89 -8.58
C HIS A 109 -7.07 -2.01 -7.89
N SER A 110 -7.48 -0.91 -8.54
CA SER A 110 -8.42 0.05 -7.98
C SER A 110 -9.78 -0.56 -7.63
N VAL A 111 -10.25 -1.55 -8.39
CA VAL A 111 -11.50 -2.26 -8.16
C VAL A 111 -11.30 -3.50 -7.26
N PHE A 112 -10.16 -4.16 -7.37
CA PHE A 112 -9.86 -5.39 -6.63
C PHE A 112 -10.07 -5.23 -5.12
N TRP A 113 -9.48 -4.20 -4.51
CA TRP A 113 -9.58 -3.97 -3.06
C TRP A 113 -10.99 -3.63 -2.59
N ALA A 114 -11.81 -3.04 -3.47
CA ALA A 114 -13.21 -2.76 -3.13
C ALA A 114 -14.07 -4.02 -3.04
N ILE A 115 -13.70 -5.11 -3.73
CA ILE A 115 -14.53 -6.30 -3.84
C ILE A 115 -13.97 -7.55 -3.14
N VAL A 116 -12.66 -7.66 -2.92
CA VAL A 116 -12.03 -8.88 -2.38
C VAL A 116 -12.56 -9.24 -0.99
N SER A 117 -12.59 -8.28 -0.07
CA SER A 117 -13.09 -8.49 1.30
C SER A 117 -14.60 -8.75 1.36
N PRO A 118 -15.49 -7.97 0.69
CA PRO A 118 -16.90 -8.30 0.59
C PRO A 118 -17.16 -9.67 -0.03
N MET A 119 -16.39 -10.07 -1.04
CA MET A 119 -16.52 -11.37 -1.67
C MET A 119 -16.14 -12.50 -0.71
N ALA A 120 -15.00 -12.38 -0.02
CA ALA A 120 -14.55 -13.33 0.99
C ALA A 120 -15.60 -13.53 2.10
N ALA A 121 -16.16 -12.44 2.63
CA ALA A 121 -17.16 -12.48 3.67
C ALA A 121 -18.49 -13.15 3.23
N ARG A 122 -18.84 -13.07 1.94
CA ARG A 122 -20.07 -13.67 1.39
C ARG A 122 -19.96 -15.16 1.08
N MET A 123 -18.76 -15.71 0.97
CA MET A 123 -18.54 -17.13 0.68
C MET A 123 -18.63 -18.03 1.91
N VAL A 124 -18.82 -17.44 3.08
CA VAL A 124 -18.85 -18.16 4.37
C VAL A 124 -20.04 -17.73 5.23
N SER A 125 -20.41 -18.58 6.21
CA SER A 125 -21.39 -18.22 7.22
C SER A 125 -20.89 -17.09 8.12
N GLU A 126 -21.78 -16.38 8.80
CA GLU A 126 -21.42 -15.25 9.70
C GLU A 126 -20.37 -15.62 10.75
N ARG A 127 -20.47 -16.82 11.31
CA ARG A 127 -19.51 -17.36 12.27
C ARG A 127 -18.07 -17.41 11.73
N HIS A 128 -17.86 -17.53 10.42
CA HIS A 128 -16.54 -17.68 9.80
C HIS A 128 -16.08 -16.44 9.04
N ARG A 129 -16.83 -15.33 9.08
CA ARG A 129 -16.47 -14.08 8.37
C ARG A 129 -15.12 -13.53 8.81
N SER A 130 -14.82 -13.55 10.11
CA SER A 130 -13.54 -13.09 10.62
C SER A 130 -12.38 -13.88 10.02
N ILE A 131 -12.49 -15.21 9.95
CA ILE A 131 -11.46 -16.09 9.35
C ILE A 131 -11.28 -15.77 7.87
N ALA A 132 -12.37 -15.57 7.12
CA ALA A 132 -12.30 -15.24 5.69
C ALA A 132 -11.58 -13.91 5.43
N LEU A 133 -11.89 -12.88 6.21
CA LEU A 133 -11.21 -11.58 6.12
C LEU A 133 -9.76 -11.67 6.55
N SER A 134 -9.46 -12.44 7.61
CA SER A 134 -8.08 -12.66 8.06
C SER A 134 -7.22 -13.37 7.01
N LEU A 135 -7.77 -14.32 6.24
CA LEU A 135 -7.02 -14.99 5.17
C LEU A 135 -6.63 -14.01 4.05
N VAL A 136 -7.52 -13.12 3.64
CA VAL A 136 -7.20 -12.07 2.65
C VAL A 136 -6.13 -11.14 3.20
N ALA A 137 -6.27 -10.70 4.46
CA ALA A 137 -5.30 -9.84 5.11
C ALA A 137 -3.94 -10.53 5.27
N THR A 138 -3.90 -11.83 5.53
CA THR A 138 -2.67 -12.62 5.60
C THR A 138 -1.94 -12.63 4.27
N GLY A 139 -2.65 -12.83 3.14
CA GLY A 139 -2.04 -12.74 1.81
C GLY A 139 -1.37 -11.39 1.57
N SER A 140 -2.05 -10.32 1.95
CA SER A 140 -1.52 -8.95 1.88
C SER A 140 -0.29 -8.75 2.78
N SER A 141 -0.34 -9.25 4.02
CA SER A 141 0.77 -9.13 4.97
C SER A 141 2.02 -9.92 4.53
N ILE A 142 1.83 -11.12 3.97
CA ILE A 142 2.93 -11.91 3.41
C ILE A 142 3.57 -11.17 2.22
N ALA A 143 2.76 -10.49 1.38
CA ALA A 143 3.28 -9.68 0.29
C ALA A 143 4.14 -8.52 0.76
N MET A 144 3.74 -7.85 1.84
CA MET A 144 4.53 -6.75 2.43
C MET A 144 5.90 -7.20 2.93
N VAL A 145 5.98 -8.43 3.47
CA VAL A 145 7.24 -8.99 4.00
C VAL A 145 8.12 -9.57 2.89
N PHE A 146 7.56 -10.36 2.00
CA PHE A 146 8.30 -11.18 1.05
C PHE A 146 8.14 -10.73 -0.41
N GLY A 147 7.06 -10.03 -0.76
CA GLY A 147 6.74 -9.71 -2.14
C GLY A 147 7.80 -8.88 -2.83
N MET A 148 8.15 -7.73 -2.25
CA MET A 148 9.18 -6.86 -2.82
C MET A 148 10.59 -7.48 -2.77
N PRO A 149 11.07 -8.08 -1.66
CA PRO A 149 12.37 -8.74 -1.64
C PRO A 149 12.51 -9.90 -2.64
N ILE A 150 11.50 -10.76 -2.76
CA ILE A 150 11.51 -11.86 -3.74
C ILE A 150 11.53 -11.29 -5.17
N GLY A 151 10.66 -10.33 -5.46
CA GLY A 151 10.62 -9.70 -6.77
C GLY A 151 11.92 -8.99 -7.12
N ARG A 152 12.57 -8.32 -6.13
CA ARG A 152 13.88 -7.73 -6.30
C ARG A 152 14.96 -8.79 -6.56
N ALA A 153 14.96 -9.89 -5.82
CA ALA A 153 15.90 -10.99 -6.04
C ALA A 153 15.79 -11.56 -7.46
N ILE A 154 14.56 -11.82 -7.94
CA ILE A 154 14.31 -12.25 -9.31
C ILE A 154 14.89 -11.20 -10.29
N GLY A 155 14.57 -9.94 -10.09
CA GLY A 155 15.00 -8.85 -10.97
C GLY A 155 16.51 -8.67 -11.04
N LEU A 156 17.22 -8.89 -9.93
CA LEU A 156 18.69 -8.82 -9.88
C LEU A 156 19.37 -9.98 -10.62
N HIS A 157 18.82 -11.20 -10.54
CA HIS A 157 19.45 -12.39 -11.10
C HIS A 157 19.11 -12.64 -12.57
N ILE A 158 17.88 -12.36 -12.96
CA ILE A 158 17.38 -12.71 -14.32
C ILE A 158 16.68 -11.53 -15.03
N GLY A 159 16.77 -10.33 -14.46
CA GLY A 159 16.25 -9.09 -15.02
C GLY A 159 14.85 -8.70 -14.53
N TRP A 160 14.62 -7.39 -14.43
CA TRP A 160 13.36 -6.83 -13.91
C TRP A 160 12.11 -7.23 -14.73
N ARG A 161 12.27 -7.47 -16.04
CA ARG A 161 11.19 -7.97 -16.90
C ARG A 161 10.69 -9.33 -16.44
N MET A 162 11.60 -10.19 -16.00
CA MET A 162 11.25 -11.52 -15.50
C MET A 162 10.49 -11.47 -14.17
N THR A 163 10.69 -10.43 -13.38
CA THR A 163 9.87 -10.20 -12.18
C THR A 163 8.41 -9.95 -12.57
N PHE A 164 8.15 -9.04 -13.51
CA PHE A 164 6.78 -8.81 -14.00
C PHE A 164 6.18 -10.03 -14.67
N LEU A 165 6.97 -10.78 -15.47
CA LEU A 165 6.52 -12.02 -16.09
C LEU A 165 6.14 -13.07 -15.04
N SER A 166 6.95 -13.25 -14.01
CA SER A 166 6.67 -14.19 -12.90
C SER A 166 5.36 -13.85 -12.19
N ILE A 167 5.11 -12.56 -11.93
CA ILE A 167 3.83 -12.10 -11.38
C ILE A 167 2.68 -12.36 -12.35
N GLY A 168 2.88 -12.09 -13.65
CA GLY A 168 1.87 -12.34 -14.68
C GLY A 168 1.50 -13.81 -14.82
N ILE A 169 2.49 -14.70 -14.82
CA ILE A 169 2.28 -16.17 -14.85
C ILE A 169 1.56 -16.61 -13.58
N THR A 170 2.01 -16.16 -12.40
CA THR A 170 1.36 -16.50 -11.13
C THR A 170 -0.09 -16.02 -11.12
N ALA A 171 -0.37 -14.81 -11.63
CA ALA A 171 -1.72 -14.29 -11.77
C ALA A 171 -2.58 -15.12 -12.72
N ALA A 172 -2.03 -15.58 -13.84
CA ALA A 172 -2.72 -16.46 -14.78
C ALA A 172 -3.04 -17.82 -14.15
N LEU A 173 -2.12 -18.40 -13.38
CA LEU A 173 -2.36 -19.63 -12.62
C LEU A 173 -3.45 -19.45 -11.57
N ILE A 174 -3.44 -18.33 -10.83
CA ILE A 174 -4.48 -17.98 -9.86
C ILE A 174 -5.82 -17.77 -10.57
N PHE A 175 -5.84 -17.13 -11.74
CA PHE A 175 -7.06 -16.97 -12.55
C PHE A 175 -7.66 -18.34 -12.92
N ILE A 176 -6.85 -19.26 -13.43
CA ILE A 176 -7.28 -20.64 -13.77
C ILE A 176 -7.81 -21.34 -12.51
N TYR A 177 -7.06 -21.27 -11.40
CA TYR A 177 -7.49 -21.85 -10.13
C TYR A 177 -8.83 -21.29 -9.66
N MET A 178 -8.99 -19.98 -9.69
CA MET A 178 -10.21 -19.29 -9.26
C MET A 178 -11.39 -19.55 -10.20
N PHE A 179 -11.13 -19.78 -11.48
CA PHE A 179 -12.17 -20.16 -12.45
C PHE A 179 -12.92 -21.43 -12.02
N PHE A 180 -12.22 -22.39 -11.41
CA PHE A 180 -12.83 -23.64 -10.93
C PHE A 180 -13.32 -23.56 -9.48
N THR A 181 -12.80 -22.67 -8.65
CA THR A 181 -13.06 -22.67 -7.21
C THR A 181 -14.03 -21.59 -6.74
N LEU A 182 -14.14 -20.44 -7.45
CA LEU A 182 -15.01 -19.37 -7.04
C LEU A 182 -16.51 -19.71 -7.28
N PRO A 183 -17.38 -19.53 -6.26
CA PRO A 183 -18.81 -19.67 -6.42
C PRO A 183 -19.41 -18.48 -7.20
N VAL A 184 -20.53 -18.71 -7.85
CA VAL A 184 -21.35 -17.65 -8.44
C VAL A 184 -21.96 -16.81 -7.32
N LEU A 185 -21.72 -15.51 -7.33
CA LEU A 185 -22.21 -14.58 -6.32
C LEU A 185 -22.89 -13.38 -7.00
N PRO A 186 -24.24 -13.30 -6.94
CA PRO A 186 -24.98 -12.20 -7.55
C PRO A 186 -24.52 -10.84 -7.03
N SER A 187 -24.62 -9.81 -7.88
CA SER A 187 -24.41 -8.42 -7.46
C SER A 187 -25.36 -8.06 -6.31
N ARG A 188 -24.92 -7.24 -5.35
CA ARG A 188 -25.80 -6.66 -4.29
C ARG A 188 -26.46 -5.34 -4.69
N GLY A 189 -26.34 -4.91 -5.95
CA GLY A 189 -26.92 -3.66 -6.42
C GLY A 189 -25.95 -2.48 -6.38
N ARG A 190 -26.48 -1.27 -6.50
CA ARG A 190 -25.70 -0.06 -6.69
C ARG A 190 -24.88 0.32 -5.46
N PHE A 191 -23.60 0.65 -5.66
CA PHE A 191 -22.79 1.36 -4.68
C PHE A 191 -23.44 2.72 -4.39
N SER A 192 -23.74 3.01 -3.12
CA SER A 192 -24.43 4.25 -2.76
C SER A 192 -23.43 5.41 -2.56
N VAL A 193 -23.21 6.19 -3.61
CA VAL A 193 -22.42 7.42 -3.56
C VAL A 193 -23.09 8.52 -2.71
N LYS A 194 -24.40 8.41 -2.45
CA LYS A 194 -25.18 9.42 -1.70
C LYS A 194 -24.67 9.65 -0.26
N LYS A 195 -23.99 8.66 0.33
CA LYS A 195 -23.45 8.76 1.71
C LYS A 195 -22.08 9.45 1.77
N VAL A 196 -21.38 9.62 0.65
CA VAL A 196 -20.04 10.23 0.58
C VAL A 196 -20.01 11.66 1.13
N PRO A 197 -20.92 12.60 0.75
CA PRO A 197 -20.87 13.96 1.27
C PRO A 197 -21.04 14.08 2.79
N ALA A 198 -21.79 13.14 3.40
CA ALA A 198 -21.96 13.10 4.85
C ALA A 198 -20.68 12.74 5.60
N LEU A 199 -19.83 11.89 5.02
CA LEU A 199 -18.53 11.53 5.60
C LEU A 199 -17.57 12.71 5.64
N PHE A 200 -17.58 13.57 4.62
CA PHE A 200 -16.75 14.79 4.59
C PHE A 200 -17.22 15.87 5.58
N LYS A 201 -18.43 15.77 6.12
CA LYS A 201 -18.90 16.62 7.24
C LYS A 201 -18.49 16.08 8.60
N ASN A 202 -18.04 14.84 8.68
CA ASN A 202 -17.57 14.21 9.93
C ASN A 202 -16.15 14.71 10.25
N LYS A 203 -16.03 15.61 11.23
CA LYS A 203 -14.77 16.26 11.58
C LYS A 203 -13.66 15.29 12.02
N PRO A 204 -13.91 14.25 12.86
CA PRO A 204 -12.92 13.20 13.14
C PRO A 204 -12.37 12.53 11.88
N LEU A 205 -13.22 12.13 10.94
CA LEU A 205 -12.79 11.50 9.69
C LEU A 205 -11.94 12.46 8.85
N MET A 206 -12.34 13.72 8.74
CA MET A 206 -11.54 14.73 8.03
C MET A 206 -10.16 14.89 8.64
N GLY A 207 -10.05 14.89 9.97
CA GLY A 207 -8.76 14.94 10.66
C GLY A 207 -7.88 13.72 10.34
N ILE A 208 -8.46 12.51 10.33
CA ILE A 208 -7.76 11.28 9.95
C ILE A 208 -7.30 11.34 8.49
N PHE A 209 -8.14 11.83 7.57
CA PHE A 209 -7.81 11.95 6.17
C PHE A 209 -6.66 12.94 5.92
N ILE A 210 -6.68 14.09 6.59
CA ILE A 210 -5.59 15.08 6.53
C ILE A 210 -4.28 14.48 7.06
N LEU A 211 -4.31 13.80 8.22
CA LEU A 211 -3.13 13.11 8.76
C LEU A 211 -2.59 12.07 7.79
N THR A 212 -3.48 11.32 7.14
CA THR A 212 -3.11 10.28 6.16
C THR A 212 -2.42 10.89 4.96
N ILE A 213 -2.89 12.05 4.45
CA ILE A 213 -2.22 12.76 3.36
C ILE A 213 -0.78 13.10 3.74
N PHE A 214 -0.59 13.78 4.88
CA PHE A 214 0.75 14.18 5.31
C PHE A 214 1.64 12.99 5.62
N PHE A 215 1.12 11.98 6.32
CA PHE A 215 1.87 10.76 6.63
C PHE A 215 2.31 10.03 5.37
N ALA A 216 1.39 9.69 4.49
CA ALA A 216 1.70 8.93 3.29
C ALA A 216 2.59 9.73 2.33
N THR A 217 2.35 11.05 2.16
CA THR A 217 3.21 11.89 1.32
C THR A 217 4.63 11.95 1.88
N SER A 218 4.82 12.22 3.18
CA SER A 218 6.14 12.27 3.80
C SER A 218 6.87 10.92 3.71
N TYR A 219 6.14 9.84 4.02
CA TYR A 219 6.64 8.48 3.99
C TYR A 219 7.15 8.09 2.59
N TYR A 220 6.31 8.27 1.56
CA TYR A 220 6.65 7.87 0.20
C TYR A 220 7.61 8.82 -0.52
N THR A 221 7.81 10.05 -0.03
CA THR A 221 8.90 10.92 -0.48
C THR A 221 10.27 10.25 -0.24
N CYS A 222 10.42 9.52 0.86
CA CYS A 222 11.65 8.80 1.18
C CYS A 222 11.60 7.35 0.69
N TYR A 223 10.52 6.63 0.97
CA TYR A 223 10.45 5.18 0.75
C TYR A 223 10.48 4.78 -0.72
N SER A 224 9.93 5.62 -1.61
CA SER A 224 9.97 5.37 -3.06
C SER A 224 11.39 5.36 -3.64
N TYR A 225 12.32 6.03 -2.98
CA TYR A 225 13.72 6.14 -3.39
C TYR A 225 14.69 5.52 -2.37
N ILE A 226 14.19 4.68 -1.47
CA ILE A 226 15.01 4.06 -0.43
C ILE A 226 16.04 3.08 -1.01
N GLU A 227 15.69 2.37 -2.10
CA GLU A 227 16.60 1.46 -2.79
C GLU A 227 17.79 2.20 -3.39
N PRO A 228 17.63 3.22 -4.26
CA PRO A 228 18.76 3.99 -4.76
C PRO A 228 19.49 4.76 -3.64
N PHE A 229 18.82 5.24 -2.60
CA PHE A 229 19.50 5.85 -1.45
C PHE A 229 20.44 4.87 -0.75
N MET A 230 19.99 3.64 -0.47
CA MET A 230 20.86 2.61 0.11
C MET A 230 22.02 2.24 -0.79
N LYS A 231 21.81 2.24 -2.11
CA LYS A 231 22.81 1.87 -3.09
C LYS A 231 23.85 2.96 -3.28
N ASP A 232 23.43 4.21 -3.53
CA ASP A 232 24.30 5.29 -4.01
C ASP A 232 24.84 6.17 -2.87
N ILE A 233 24.13 6.28 -1.74
CA ILE A 233 24.56 7.09 -0.59
C ILE A 233 25.19 6.23 0.51
N VAL A 234 24.54 5.11 0.87
CA VAL A 234 25.06 4.21 1.91
C VAL A 234 26.07 3.21 1.36
N LEU A 235 26.11 3.03 0.03
CA LEU A 235 26.99 2.11 -0.70
C LEU A 235 26.80 0.63 -0.28
N MET A 236 25.54 0.25 -0.01
CA MET A 236 25.22 -1.13 0.35
C MET A 236 25.27 -2.07 -0.86
N PRO A 237 25.80 -3.29 -0.71
CA PRO A 237 25.70 -4.31 -1.75
C PRO A 237 24.23 -4.75 -1.95
N ASN A 238 23.89 -5.18 -3.16
CA ASN A 238 22.52 -5.55 -3.54
C ASN A 238 21.87 -6.60 -2.62
N SER A 239 22.64 -7.58 -2.15
CA SER A 239 22.18 -8.60 -1.20
C SER A 239 21.73 -7.98 0.13
N LEU A 240 22.51 -7.03 0.65
CA LEU A 240 22.19 -6.35 1.91
C LEU A 240 20.98 -5.43 1.76
N ILE A 241 20.82 -4.76 0.61
CA ILE A 241 19.61 -3.96 0.30
C ILE A 241 18.38 -4.86 0.33
N THR A 242 18.42 -6.00 -0.36
CA THR A 242 17.29 -6.95 -0.40
C THR A 242 16.94 -7.46 1.01
N THR A 243 17.96 -7.82 1.80
CA THR A 243 17.78 -8.25 3.19
C THR A 243 17.19 -7.13 4.06
N SER A 244 17.64 -5.89 3.88
CA SER A 244 17.13 -4.73 4.61
C SER A 244 15.65 -4.46 4.34
N LEU A 245 15.21 -4.59 3.10
CA LEU A 245 13.80 -4.46 2.71
C LEU A 245 12.95 -5.61 3.29
N MET A 246 13.50 -6.83 3.40
CA MET A 246 12.83 -7.93 4.07
C MET A 246 12.71 -7.69 5.58
N ILE A 247 13.78 -7.22 6.22
CA ILE A 247 13.78 -6.85 7.65
C ILE A 247 12.73 -5.76 7.92
N PHE A 248 12.65 -4.74 7.05
CA PHE A 248 11.63 -3.70 7.12
C PHE A 248 10.21 -4.27 7.10
N GLY A 249 9.91 -5.20 6.18
CA GLY A 249 8.60 -5.87 6.11
C GLY A 249 8.30 -6.68 7.37
N CYS A 250 9.27 -7.49 7.85
CA CYS A 250 9.15 -8.27 9.09
C CYS A 250 8.90 -7.38 10.32
N ALA A 251 9.55 -6.20 10.37
CA ALA A 251 9.38 -5.25 11.46
C ALA A 251 7.93 -4.75 11.59
N GLY A 252 7.18 -4.73 10.49
CA GLY A 252 5.76 -4.41 10.51
C GLY A 252 4.92 -5.34 11.40
N ILE A 253 5.32 -6.61 11.54
CA ILE A 253 4.67 -7.57 12.46
C ILE A 253 4.78 -7.07 13.90
N ILE A 254 5.96 -6.56 14.27
CA ILE A 254 6.18 -5.97 15.61
C ILE A 254 5.26 -4.76 15.81
N GLY A 255 5.10 -3.93 14.77
CA GLY A 255 4.17 -2.78 14.79
C GLY A 255 2.72 -3.20 15.09
N SER A 256 2.26 -4.29 14.47
CA SER A 256 0.93 -4.86 14.74
C SER A 256 0.78 -5.38 16.17
N LEU A 257 1.80 -6.06 16.70
CA LEU A 257 1.80 -6.56 18.09
C LEU A 257 1.79 -5.40 19.09
N LEU A 258 2.60 -4.36 18.85
CA LEU A 258 2.62 -3.16 19.70
C LEU A 258 1.28 -2.44 19.68
N PHE A 259 0.63 -2.33 18.51
CA PHE A 259 -0.73 -1.80 18.42
C PHE A 259 -1.70 -2.60 19.28
N SER A 260 -1.74 -3.92 19.13
CA SER A 260 -2.66 -4.79 19.88
C SER A 260 -2.46 -4.67 21.40
N LYS A 261 -1.22 -4.46 21.87
CA LYS A 261 -0.90 -4.39 23.29
C LYS A 261 -1.15 -3.02 23.91
N PHE A 262 -0.83 -1.93 23.21
CA PHE A 262 -0.72 -0.61 23.82
C PHE A 262 -1.78 0.40 23.34
N TYR A 263 -2.40 0.17 22.18
CA TYR A 263 -3.25 1.18 21.56
C TYR A 263 -4.52 1.44 22.37
N ALA A 264 -5.20 0.41 22.85
CA ALA A 264 -6.48 0.55 23.56
C ALA A 264 -6.39 1.46 24.78
N GLU A 265 -5.31 1.33 25.57
CA GLU A 265 -5.11 2.10 26.79
C GLU A 265 -4.43 3.46 26.54
N HIS A 266 -3.57 3.55 25.55
CA HIS A 266 -2.68 4.70 25.36
C HIS A 266 -2.75 5.32 23.96
N ARG A 267 -3.92 5.30 23.28
CA ARG A 267 -4.09 5.71 21.88
C ARG A 267 -3.42 7.04 21.49
N TYR A 268 -3.54 8.06 22.34
CA TYR A 268 -2.96 9.38 22.05
C TYR A 268 -1.44 9.38 22.13
N LYS A 269 -0.88 8.77 23.17
CA LYS A 269 0.57 8.62 23.32
C LYS A 269 1.12 7.73 22.21
N PHE A 270 0.43 6.64 21.87
CA PHE A 270 0.80 5.72 20.82
C PHE A 270 0.92 6.43 19.47
N ASN A 271 -0.11 7.17 19.05
CA ASN A 271 -0.06 7.93 17.81
C ASN A 271 1.00 9.05 17.83
N THR A 272 1.18 9.74 18.94
CA THR A 272 2.27 10.74 19.11
C THR A 272 3.64 10.08 18.89
N THR A 273 3.87 8.92 19.49
CA THR A 273 5.11 8.16 19.33
C THR A 273 5.34 7.75 17.87
N ILE A 274 4.28 7.31 17.17
CA ILE A 274 4.36 6.98 15.73
C ILE A 274 4.87 8.18 14.91
N PHE A 275 4.25 9.36 15.08
CA PHE A 275 4.65 10.55 14.33
C PHE A 275 6.06 11.04 14.70
N LEU A 276 6.44 10.98 15.98
CA LEU A 276 7.79 11.32 16.44
C LEU A 276 8.84 10.38 15.82
N LEU A 277 8.61 9.06 15.92
CA LEU A 277 9.55 8.07 15.36
C LEU A 277 9.64 8.17 13.85
N LEU A 278 8.53 8.36 13.12
CA LEU A 278 8.57 8.56 11.67
C LEU A 278 9.42 9.77 11.30
N THR A 279 9.14 10.91 11.94
CA THR A 279 9.89 12.15 11.71
C THR A 279 11.38 11.97 12.01
N SER A 280 11.70 11.32 13.13
CA SER A 280 13.09 11.03 13.51
C SER A 280 13.78 10.11 12.50
N CYS A 281 13.13 9.04 12.04
CA CYS A 281 13.68 8.13 11.03
C CYS A 281 14.05 8.87 9.74
N MET A 282 13.16 9.76 9.28
CA MET A 282 13.42 10.51 8.05
C MET A 282 14.55 11.52 8.20
N LEU A 283 14.55 12.33 9.27
CA LEU A 283 15.58 13.33 9.51
C LEU A 283 16.96 12.70 9.78
N LEU A 284 17.00 11.52 10.40
CA LEU A 284 18.22 10.79 10.70
C LEU A 284 18.73 9.94 9.53
N LEU A 285 18.00 9.83 8.43
CA LEU A 285 18.35 8.97 7.30
C LEU A 285 19.72 9.39 6.71
N LEU A 286 19.93 10.67 6.44
CA LEU A 286 21.21 11.19 5.95
C LEU A 286 22.30 11.20 7.04
N PRO A 287 22.08 11.74 8.25
CA PRO A 287 23.09 11.71 9.31
C PRO A 287 23.65 10.32 9.66
N LEU A 288 22.83 9.27 9.51
CA LEU A 288 23.24 7.90 9.83
C LEU A 288 23.66 7.08 8.60
N SER A 289 23.69 7.68 7.41
CA SER A 289 24.05 7.00 6.15
C SER A 289 25.50 6.49 6.10
N PHE A 290 26.38 6.94 7.01
CA PHE A 290 27.75 6.44 7.13
C PHE A 290 27.82 4.99 7.62
N SER A 291 26.76 4.43 8.13
CA SER A 291 26.70 3.06 8.66
C SER A 291 25.48 2.30 8.12
N ALA A 292 25.74 1.23 7.37
CA ALA A 292 24.68 0.32 6.90
C ALA A 292 23.85 -0.24 8.05
N ALA A 293 24.47 -0.59 9.18
CA ALA A 293 23.77 -1.11 10.36
C ALA A 293 22.84 -0.05 10.97
N ALA A 294 23.24 1.21 11.02
CA ALA A 294 22.39 2.30 11.51
C ALA A 294 21.17 2.52 10.60
N VAL A 295 21.36 2.49 9.28
CA VAL A 295 20.25 2.60 8.31
C VAL A 295 19.28 1.41 8.44
N ILE A 296 19.79 0.19 8.62
CA ILE A 296 18.94 -0.99 8.88
C ILE A 296 18.14 -0.80 10.18
N GLY A 297 18.76 -0.28 11.24
CA GLY A 297 18.07 0.07 12.48
C GLY A 297 16.93 1.08 12.27
N LEU A 298 17.16 2.12 11.45
CA LEU A 298 16.11 3.06 11.06
C LEU A 298 14.99 2.37 10.27
N LEU A 299 15.31 1.47 9.35
CA LEU A 299 14.32 0.72 8.57
C LEU A 299 13.47 -0.19 9.47
N VAL A 300 14.04 -0.79 10.52
CA VAL A 300 13.26 -1.56 11.53
C VAL A 300 12.25 -0.65 12.21
N ILE A 301 12.67 0.49 12.75
CA ILE A 301 11.77 1.46 13.40
C ILE A 301 10.70 1.93 12.41
N TRP A 302 11.10 2.24 11.19
CA TRP A 302 10.21 2.72 10.15
C TRP A 302 9.15 1.66 9.74
N GLY A 303 9.53 0.38 9.60
CA GLY A 303 8.61 -0.72 9.35
C GLY A 303 7.58 -0.90 10.47
N ILE A 304 8.03 -0.82 11.74
CA ILE A 304 7.14 -0.84 12.93
C ILE A 304 6.11 0.30 12.84
N VAL A 305 6.59 1.51 12.62
CA VAL A 305 5.78 2.74 12.60
C VAL A 305 4.76 2.73 11.48
N SER A 306 5.15 2.30 10.27
CA SER A 306 4.26 2.30 9.11
C SER A 306 3.05 1.39 9.30
N THR A 307 3.26 0.19 9.81
CA THR A 307 2.18 -0.76 10.10
C THR A 307 1.31 -0.29 11.25
N ALA A 308 1.94 0.19 12.35
CA ALA A 308 1.24 0.71 13.51
C ALA A 308 0.34 1.91 13.14
N PHE A 309 0.81 2.84 12.29
CA PHE A 309 0.01 3.95 11.77
C PHE A 309 -1.21 3.46 11.00
N ASN A 310 -0.99 2.58 10.03
CA ASN A 310 -2.06 2.10 9.15
C ASN A 310 -3.20 1.46 9.96
N ILE A 311 -2.86 0.57 10.91
CA ILE A 311 -3.85 -0.12 11.75
C ILE A 311 -4.53 0.89 12.69
N SER A 312 -3.80 1.84 13.26
CA SER A 312 -4.37 2.82 14.18
C SER A 312 -5.37 3.76 13.49
N MET A 313 -5.06 4.24 12.27
CA MET A 313 -5.99 5.09 11.52
C MET A 313 -7.24 4.32 11.06
N GLN A 314 -7.09 3.07 10.65
CA GLN A 314 -8.25 2.20 10.35
C GLN A 314 -9.13 1.99 11.59
N SER A 315 -8.52 1.78 12.76
CA SER A 315 -9.25 1.65 14.03
C SER A 315 -10.02 2.92 14.38
N GLU A 316 -9.42 4.10 14.19
CA GLU A 316 -10.10 5.39 14.40
C GLU A 316 -11.26 5.59 13.42
N ILE A 317 -11.11 5.21 12.15
CA ILE A 317 -12.20 5.28 11.16
C ILE A 317 -13.37 4.42 11.60
N ILE A 318 -13.11 3.18 12.02
CA ILE A 318 -14.17 2.25 12.50
C ILE A 318 -14.90 2.85 13.71
N SER A 319 -14.16 3.46 14.64
CA SER A 319 -14.74 4.06 15.85
C SER A 319 -15.61 5.30 15.59
N HIS A 320 -15.39 6.00 14.48
CA HIS A 320 -16.11 7.24 14.14
C HIS A 320 -17.10 7.08 12.99
N THR A 321 -17.42 5.83 12.61
CA THR A 321 -18.36 5.51 11.53
C THR A 321 -19.43 4.52 12.00
N THR A 322 -20.62 4.59 11.39
CA THR A 322 -21.63 3.55 11.55
C THR A 322 -21.27 2.33 10.71
N GLN A 323 -21.79 1.15 11.07
CA GLN A 323 -21.54 -0.10 10.34
C GLN A 323 -21.80 0.01 8.82
N GLU A 324 -22.79 0.82 8.42
CA GLU A 324 -23.11 1.04 7.01
C GLU A 324 -22.15 1.98 6.28
N SER A 325 -21.54 2.95 6.99
CA SER A 325 -20.67 3.97 6.41
C SER A 325 -19.17 3.60 6.49
N THR A 326 -18.80 2.64 7.34
CA THR A 326 -17.41 2.22 7.53
C THR A 326 -16.75 1.78 6.22
N SER A 327 -17.43 0.96 5.40
CA SER A 327 -16.85 0.49 4.13
C SER A 327 -16.55 1.63 3.16
N VAL A 328 -17.44 2.64 3.11
CA VAL A 328 -17.24 3.83 2.28
C VAL A 328 -16.08 4.68 2.80
N ALA A 329 -16.03 4.89 4.12
CA ALA A 329 -14.94 5.66 4.75
C ALA A 329 -13.58 4.98 4.56
N MET A 330 -13.51 3.65 4.64
CA MET A 330 -12.30 2.87 4.37
C MET A 330 -11.86 2.96 2.90
N SER A 331 -12.82 2.99 1.97
CA SER A 331 -12.50 3.20 0.54
C SER A 331 -11.94 4.59 0.28
N ILE A 332 -12.50 5.62 0.93
CA ILE A 332 -11.96 6.99 0.87
C ILE A 332 -10.56 7.05 1.47
N PHE A 333 -10.35 6.42 2.64
CA PHE A 333 -9.04 6.33 3.28
C PHE A 333 -8.00 5.68 2.36
N SER A 334 -8.34 4.56 1.70
CA SER A 334 -7.48 3.91 0.72
C SER A 334 -7.13 4.83 -0.47
N GLY A 335 -8.12 5.54 -1.00
CA GLY A 335 -7.90 6.53 -2.08
C GLY A 335 -6.97 7.66 -1.64
N ILE A 336 -7.17 8.20 -0.44
CA ILE A 336 -6.32 9.25 0.14
C ILE A 336 -4.91 8.73 0.42
N PHE A 337 -4.77 7.49 0.88
CA PHE A 337 -3.46 6.88 1.07
C PHE A 337 -2.72 6.75 -0.26
N ASN A 338 -3.40 6.32 -1.33
CA ASN A 338 -2.84 6.27 -2.69
C ASN A 338 -2.49 7.66 -3.24
N PHE A 339 -3.30 8.70 -2.93
CA PHE A 339 -2.91 10.09 -3.23
C PHE A 339 -1.57 10.44 -2.59
N GLY A 340 -1.40 10.09 -1.30
CA GLY A 340 -0.14 10.29 -0.59
C GLY A 340 1.03 9.49 -1.17
N ILE A 341 0.81 8.23 -1.59
CA ILE A 341 1.82 7.42 -2.28
C ILE A 341 2.31 8.14 -3.55
N GLY A 342 1.38 8.50 -4.42
CA GLY A 342 1.70 9.13 -5.71
C GLY A 342 2.38 10.49 -5.54
N THR A 343 1.84 11.34 -4.66
CA THR A 343 2.37 12.68 -4.40
C THR A 343 3.73 12.60 -3.72
N GLY A 344 3.92 11.70 -2.76
CA GLY A 344 5.21 11.49 -2.10
C GLY A 344 6.27 11.01 -3.08
N ALA A 345 5.97 10.00 -3.90
CA ALA A 345 6.89 9.51 -4.92
C ALA A 345 7.26 10.62 -5.93
N PHE A 346 6.29 11.44 -6.34
CA PHE A 346 6.54 12.59 -7.21
C PHE A 346 7.48 13.62 -6.55
N ILE A 347 7.20 14.03 -5.29
CA ILE A 347 8.05 14.97 -4.55
C ILE A 347 9.45 14.39 -4.38
N GLY A 348 9.59 13.10 -4.00
CA GLY A 348 10.87 12.43 -3.90
C GLY A 348 11.66 12.47 -5.21
N GLY A 349 10.99 12.27 -6.34
CA GLY A 349 11.58 12.43 -7.69
C GLY A 349 12.07 13.84 -7.96
N GLN A 350 11.30 14.87 -7.59
CA GLN A 350 11.74 16.28 -7.72
C GLN A 350 12.96 16.56 -6.83
N VAL A 351 13.01 16.00 -5.62
CA VAL A 351 14.18 16.11 -4.74
C VAL A 351 15.42 15.46 -5.38
N CYS A 352 15.28 14.27 -5.93
CA CYS A 352 16.38 13.58 -6.63
C CYS A 352 16.87 14.39 -7.85
N THR A 353 15.97 15.03 -8.59
CA THR A 353 16.30 15.79 -9.80
C THR A 353 16.94 17.15 -9.50
N HIS A 354 16.37 17.91 -8.56
CA HIS A 354 16.74 19.32 -8.36
C HIS A 354 17.66 19.57 -7.16
N LEU A 355 17.71 18.63 -6.21
CA LEU A 355 18.56 18.76 -5.03
C LEU A 355 19.62 17.65 -4.98
N SER A 356 19.27 16.49 -4.52
CA SER A 356 20.05 15.26 -4.47
C SER A 356 19.22 14.18 -3.77
N ILE A 357 19.43 12.93 -4.12
CA ILE A 357 18.83 11.79 -3.43
C ILE A 357 19.18 11.77 -1.92
N SER A 358 20.34 12.30 -1.52
CA SER A 358 20.72 12.44 -0.11
C SER A 358 19.75 13.30 0.71
N LYS A 359 18.97 14.19 0.07
CA LYS A 359 18.05 15.13 0.72
C LYS A 359 16.63 14.59 0.89
N ILE A 360 16.32 13.39 0.38
CA ILE A 360 14.96 12.83 0.49
C ILE A 360 14.48 12.75 1.95
N GLY A 361 15.39 12.38 2.88
CA GLY A 361 15.08 12.31 4.31
C GLY A 361 14.75 13.68 4.92
N ILE A 362 15.43 14.74 4.50
CA ILE A 362 15.17 16.10 5.00
C ILE A 362 13.79 16.59 4.53
N VAL A 363 13.49 16.42 3.25
CA VAL A 363 12.20 16.87 2.69
C VAL A 363 11.04 16.04 3.24
N GLY A 364 11.17 14.70 3.29
CA GLY A 364 10.16 13.84 3.92
C GLY A 364 9.99 14.14 5.41
N GLY A 365 11.09 14.38 6.14
CA GLY A 365 11.07 14.79 7.54
C GLY A 365 10.36 16.12 7.76
N ALA A 366 10.60 17.12 6.91
CA ALA A 366 9.88 18.40 6.96
C ALA A 366 8.37 18.20 6.79
N LEU A 367 7.94 17.39 5.80
CA LEU A 367 6.54 17.04 5.62
C LEU A 367 5.96 16.27 6.83
N SER A 368 6.75 15.39 7.44
CA SER A 368 6.34 14.64 8.63
C SER A 368 6.19 15.55 9.86
N ILE A 369 6.97 16.63 9.97
CA ILE A 369 6.80 17.64 11.02
C ILE A 369 5.41 18.29 10.95
N PHE A 370 4.90 18.57 9.75
CA PHE A 370 3.54 19.08 9.60
C PHE A 370 2.48 18.08 10.09
N ALA A 371 2.65 16.77 9.82
CA ALA A 371 1.77 15.74 10.35
C ALA A 371 1.81 15.68 11.88
N LEU A 372 3.02 15.72 12.46
CA LEU A 372 3.22 15.73 13.92
C LEU A 372 2.64 16.99 14.56
N ALA A 373 2.88 18.16 13.98
CA ALA A 373 2.33 19.43 14.47
C ALA A 373 0.81 19.44 14.40
N TYR A 374 0.22 19.01 13.28
CA TYR A 374 -1.23 18.91 13.15
C TYR A 374 -1.83 17.95 14.17
N TRP A 375 -1.19 16.78 14.39
CA TRP A 375 -1.61 15.84 15.42
C TRP A 375 -1.57 16.46 16.83
N CYS A 376 -0.42 17.00 17.25
CA CYS A 376 -0.21 17.46 18.62
C CYS A 376 -0.99 18.75 18.96
N LEU A 377 -1.03 19.71 18.03
CA LEU A 377 -1.60 21.03 18.29
C LEU A 377 -3.13 21.07 18.14
N PHE A 378 -3.67 20.32 17.19
CA PHE A 378 -5.07 20.40 16.79
C PHE A 378 -5.83 19.10 16.99
N PHE A 379 -5.46 18.04 16.30
CA PHE A 379 -6.32 16.88 16.12
C PHE A 379 -6.43 16.02 17.38
N GLN A 380 -5.36 15.84 18.13
CA GLN A 380 -5.38 15.11 19.40
C GLN A 380 -6.32 15.76 20.43
N LYS A 381 -6.30 17.08 20.53
CA LYS A 381 -7.19 17.84 21.44
C LYS A 381 -8.65 17.70 21.01
N TYR A 382 -8.89 17.74 19.70
CA TYR A 382 -10.22 17.57 19.15
C TYR A 382 -10.78 16.17 19.41
N LEU A 383 -10.01 15.12 19.18
CA LEU A 383 -10.41 13.73 19.46
C LEU A 383 -10.70 13.51 20.95
N LYS A 384 -9.88 14.06 21.86
CA LYS A 384 -10.13 13.97 23.32
C LYS A 384 -11.50 14.51 23.69
N LYS A 385 -11.87 15.69 23.15
CA LYS A 385 -13.19 16.29 23.39
C LYS A 385 -14.33 15.46 22.79
N ALA A 386 -14.15 14.91 21.59
CA ALA A 386 -15.14 14.08 20.91
C ALA A 386 -15.43 12.79 21.69
N TYR A 387 -14.41 12.14 22.27
CA TYR A 387 -14.58 10.93 23.09
C TYR A 387 -15.17 11.21 24.50
N GLN A 388 -15.04 12.41 25.03
CA GLN A 388 -15.67 12.79 26.30
C GLN A 388 -17.16 13.13 26.15
N ALA A 389 -17.62 13.34 24.93
CA ALA A 389 -19.00 13.68 24.59
C ALA A 389 -19.86 12.45 24.19
N ILE A 390 -19.24 11.26 24.11
CA ILE A 390 -19.89 9.95 23.89
C ILE A 390 -20.02 9.22 25.21
#